data_311802bab79d8f2f5051c9eadf990f43
#
_entry.id   311802bab79d8f2f5051c9eadf990f43
#
_cell.length_a   1.000
_cell.length_b   1.000
_cell.length_c   1.000
_cell.angle_alpha   90.00
_cell.angle_beta   90.00
_cell.angle_gamma   90.00
#
_symmetry.space_group_name_H-M   'P 1'
#
loop_
_entity.id
_entity.type
_entity.pdbx_description
1 polymer ?
#
loop_
_entity_poly.entity_id
_entity_poly.type
_entity_poly.pdbx_seq_one_letter_code
_entity_poly.pdbx_strand_id
1 'polypeptide(L)'
;GHAAAPRGLVAAAAGYCDFDLAWQSRSGPPQVPWLEPDVTDQLTGLAGAGINAVIVCPIGFVADHIEVVWDLDHELRLQAEAAGIAYARASTPNADPRFARLARGLIDELRYGRIPARVSGPDPVPGCLSSINGQPCRPPHCVASVSPARPSAGSP
;
A
#
# COMPACT_ATOMS: atom_id res chain seq x y z
N GLY A 1 -11.16 -8.34 6.48
CA GLY A 1 -10.65 -7.60 7.57
C GLY A 1 -9.16 -7.47 7.81
N HIS A 2 -8.21 -7.60 6.83
CA HIS A 2 -6.76 -7.59 7.16
C HIS A 2 -5.96 -6.44 6.54
N ALA A 3 -6.54 -5.67 5.62
CA ALA A 3 -5.95 -4.38 5.20
C ALA A 3 -6.06 -3.30 6.30
N ALA A 4 -6.68 -3.64 7.43
CA ALA A 4 -6.89 -2.72 8.55
C ALA A 4 -5.61 -2.40 9.36
N ALA A 5 -4.62 -3.30 9.38
CA ALA A 5 -3.48 -3.14 10.27
C ALA A 5 -2.54 -1.96 9.93
N PRO A 6 -2.06 -1.78 8.68
CA PRO A 6 -1.16 -0.66 8.36
C PRO A 6 -1.82 0.70 8.51
N ARG A 7 -3.07 0.84 8.04
CA ARG A 7 -3.82 2.10 8.12
C ARG A 7 -4.08 2.51 9.56
N GLY A 8 -4.46 1.56 10.43
CA GLY A 8 -4.68 1.82 11.85
C GLY A 8 -3.42 2.28 12.56
N LEU A 9 -2.25 1.73 12.21
CA LEU A 9 -0.96 2.15 12.78
C LEU A 9 -0.60 3.58 12.37
N VAL A 10 -0.81 3.95 11.10
CA VAL A 10 -0.54 5.30 10.61
C VAL A 10 -1.48 6.31 11.26
N ALA A 11 -2.78 6.03 11.28
CA ALA A 11 -3.77 6.90 11.89
C ALA A 11 -3.50 7.10 13.40
N ALA A 12 -3.23 6.03 14.13
CA ALA A 12 -2.90 6.09 15.55
C ALA A 12 -1.62 6.89 15.82
N ALA A 13 -0.57 6.70 15.00
CA ALA A 13 0.67 7.45 15.13
C ALA A 13 0.50 8.94 14.83
N ALA A 14 -0.46 9.30 13.98
CA ALA A 14 -0.80 10.67 13.63
C ALA A 14 -1.88 11.29 14.57
N GLY A 15 -2.45 10.50 15.48
CA GLY A 15 -3.49 10.97 16.40
C GLY A 15 -4.88 11.08 15.80
N TYR A 16 -5.14 10.40 14.67
CA TYR A 16 -6.45 10.37 14.02
C TYR A 16 -7.22 9.09 14.35
N CYS A 17 -8.52 9.23 14.62
CA CYS A 17 -9.42 8.11 14.89
C CYS A 17 -10.26 7.74 13.66
N ASP A 18 -10.62 8.74 12.85
CA ASP A 18 -11.44 8.57 11.66
C ASP A 18 -10.54 8.44 10.45
N PHE A 19 -10.57 7.27 9.83
CA PHE A 19 -9.80 6.99 8.62
C PHE A 19 -10.47 5.88 7.80
N ASP A 20 -10.35 6.01 6.50
CA ASP A 20 -10.79 5.02 5.53
C ASP A 20 -9.64 4.50 4.69
N LEU A 21 -9.88 3.43 3.95
CA LEU A 21 -8.97 2.90 2.96
C LEU A 21 -9.62 3.02 1.59
N ALA A 22 -8.94 3.69 0.68
CA ALA A 22 -9.31 3.78 -0.72
C ALA A 22 -8.13 3.38 -1.61
N TRP A 23 -8.40 3.18 -2.86
CA TRP A 23 -7.44 2.71 -3.84
C TRP A 23 -7.32 3.73 -4.97
N GLN A 24 -6.12 3.87 -5.50
CA GLN A 24 -5.83 4.72 -6.66
C GLN A 24 -5.26 3.90 -7.81
N SER A 25 -5.14 4.53 -8.97
CA SER A 25 -4.38 4.00 -10.10
C SER A 25 -4.89 2.66 -10.58
N ARG A 26 -6.17 2.63 -10.96
CA ARG A 26 -6.78 1.45 -11.56
C ARG A 26 -5.94 0.93 -12.72
N SER A 27 -5.55 -0.34 -12.66
CA SER A 27 -4.79 -1.02 -13.70
C SER A 27 -5.60 -2.15 -14.33
N GLY A 28 -5.33 -2.42 -15.60
CA GLY A 28 -5.98 -3.47 -16.37
C GLY A 28 -7.25 -3.04 -17.12
N PRO A 29 -7.85 -3.95 -17.88
CA PRO A 29 -9.02 -3.64 -18.69
C PRO A 29 -10.27 -3.41 -17.83
N PRO A 30 -11.20 -2.56 -18.26
CA PRO A 30 -12.39 -2.16 -17.49
C PRO A 30 -13.26 -3.33 -16.99
N GLN A 31 -13.20 -4.46 -17.66
CA GLN A 31 -14.00 -5.65 -17.34
C GLN A 31 -13.44 -6.46 -16.17
N VAL A 32 -12.18 -6.22 -15.79
CA VAL A 32 -11.56 -6.90 -14.65
C VAL A 32 -11.91 -6.13 -13.38
N PRO A 33 -12.49 -6.79 -12.36
CA PRO A 33 -12.73 -6.16 -11.07
C PRO A 33 -11.44 -5.58 -10.50
N TRP A 34 -11.53 -4.38 -9.96
CA TRP A 34 -10.42 -3.72 -9.27
C TRP A 34 -10.73 -3.57 -7.78
N LEU A 35 -9.75 -3.10 -7.05
CA LEU A 35 -9.90 -2.83 -5.61
C LEU A 35 -10.80 -1.61 -5.40
N GLU A 36 -11.68 -1.69 -4.41
CA GLU A 36 -12.67 -0.67 -4.10
C GLU A 36 -12.64 -0.28 -2.61
N PRO A 37 -13.10 0.93 -2.27
CA PRO A 37 -13.54 2.00 -3.16
C PRO A 37 -12.37 2.66 -3.88
N ASP A 38 -12.62 3.23 -5.08
CA ASP A 38 -11.70 4.14 -5.72
C ASP A 38 -11.57 5.43 -4.89
N VAL A 39 -10.40 6.06 -4.89
CA VAL A 39 -10.14 7.26 -4.08
C VAL A 39 -11.01 8.45 -4.48
N THR A 40 -11.40 8.54 -5.75
CA THR A 40 -12.28 9.60 -6.26
C THR A 40 -13.73 9.39 -5.82
N ASP A 41 -14.19 8.14 -5.83
CA ASP A 41 -15.51 7.76 -5.32
C ASP A 41 -15.60 7.97 -3.82
N GLN A 42 -14.54 7.60 -3.10
CA GLN A 42 -14.45 7.83 -1.65
C GLN A 42 -14.54 9.31 -1.32
N LEU A 43 -13.82 10.18 -2.04
CA LEU A 43 -13.88 11.63 -1.84
C LEU A 43 -15.28 12.18 -2.09
N THR A 44 -15.96 11.70 -3.14
CA THR A 44 -17.35 12.07 -3.43
C THR A 44 -18.29 11.67 -2.29
N GLY A 45 -18.13 10.47 -1.76
CA GLY A 45 -18.88 9.98 -0.60
C GLY A 45 -18.67 10.84 0.65
N LEU A 46 -17.42 11.21 0.93
CA LEU A 46 -17.06 12.07 2.06
C LEU A 46 -17.66 13.48 1.92
N ALA A 47 -17.65 14.06 0.72
CA ALA A 47 -18.30 15.33 0.43
C ALA A 47 -19.81 15.26 0.72
N GLY A 48 -20.48 14.20 0.24
CA GLY A 48 -21.91 13.95 0.51
C GLY A 48 -22.24 13.76 1.99
N ALA A 49 -21.29 13.26 2.78
CA ALA A 49 -21.41 13.12 4.23
C ALA A 49 -21.11 14.41 5.00
N GLY A 50 -20.77 15.51 4.31
CA GLY A 50 -20.48 16.81 4.93
C GLY A 50 -19.07 16.93 5.50
N ILE A 51 -18.16 16.07 5.13
CA ILE A 51 -16.74 16.18 5.48
C ILE A 51 -16.14 17.35 4.71
N ASN A 52 -15.46 18.24 5.42
CA ASN A 52 -14.92 19.48 4.86
C ASN A 52 -13.38 19.50 4.75
N ALA A 53 -12.70 18.46 5.21
CA ALA A 53 -11.25 18.36 5.10
C ALA A 53 -10.82 16.90 5.03
N VAL A 54 -9.81 16.59 4.21
CA VAL A 54 -9.21 15.27 4.09
C VAL A 54 -7.68 15.36 4.05
N ILE A 55 -7.04 14.37 4.67
CA ILE A 55 -5.60 14.11 4.50
C ILE A 55 -5.46 12.77 3.81
N VAL A 56 -4.83 12.77 2.63
CA VAL A 56 -4.56 11.56 1.87
C VAL A 56 -3.14 11.07 2.16
N CYS A 57 -3.01 9.81 2.54
CA CYS A 57 -1.72 9.20 2.82
C CYS A 57 -1.50 8.00 1.88
N PRO A 58 -0.61 8.10 0.88
CA PRO A 58 -0.35 7.05 -0.09
C PRO A 58 0.53 5.94 0.52
N ILE A 59 -0.01 5.18 1.47
CA ILE A 59 0.72 4.17 2.26
C ILE A 59 1.21 2.97 1.44
N GLY A 60 0.70 2.77 0.24
CA GLY A 60 1.12 1.71 -0.68
C GLY A 60 2.37 2.05 -1.49
N PHE A 61 2.87 3.28 -1.42
CA PHE A 61 3.96 3.75 -2.24
C PHE A 61 5.15 4.22 -1.40
N VAL A 62 6.35 3.89 -1.86
CA VAL A 62 7.59 4.30 -1.19
C VAL A 62 8.22 5.54 -1.81
N ALA A 63 7.75 5.96 -2.97
CA ALA A 63 8.24 7.14 -3.68
C ALA A 63 7.09 7.88 -4.38
N ASP A 64 7.22 9.21 -4.49
CA ASP A 64 6.35 10.07 -5.27
C ASP A 64 6.72 9.95 -6.76
N HIS A 65 6.20 8.92 -7.43
CA HIS A 65 6.32 8.78 -8.88
C HIS A 65 5.14 9.47 -9.59
N ILE A 66 5.20 9.52 -10.92
CA ILE A 66 4.24 10.29 -11.73
C ILE A 66 2.78 9.92 -11.48
N GLU A 67 2.50 8.64 -11.24
CA GLU A 67 1.16 8.14 -10.97
C GLU A 67 0.61 8.71 -9.65
N VAL A 68 1.40 8.69 -8.56
CA VAL A 68 1.01 9.29 -7.28
C VAL A 68 0.77 10.78 -7.42
N VAL A 69 1.67 11.48 -8.13
CA VAL A 69 1.57 12.93 -8.33
C VAL A 69 0.37 13.27 -9.20
N TRP A 70 0.14 12.52 -10.29
CA TRP A 70 -0.98 12.78 -11.18
C TRP A 70 -2.32 12.51 -10.49
N ASP A 71 -2.51 11.31 -9.96
CA ASP A 71 -3.79 10.91 -9.39
C ASP A 71 -4.14 11.73 -8.14
N LEU A 72 -3.15 11.98 -7.26
CA LEU A 72 -3.42 12.60 -5.97
C LEU A 72 -3.18 14.11 -5.96
N ASP A 73 -2.05 14.59 -6.51
CA ASP A 73 -1.73 16.03 -6.45
C ASP A 73 -2.41 16.84 -7.55
N HIS A 74 -2.91 16.19 -8.62
CA HIS A 74 -3.61 16.84 -9.70
C HIS A 74 -5.10 16.48 -9.70
N GLU A 75 -5.48 15.26 -10.06
CA GLU A 75 -6.88 14.89 -10.25
C GLU A 75 -7.69 14.97 -8.96
N LEU A 76 -7.27 14.25 -7.92
CA LEU A 76 -8.01 14.20 -6.66
C LEU A 76 -8.05 15.56 -5.96
N ARG A 77 -6.98 16.34 -6.04
CA ARG A 77 -6.95 17.69 -5.49
C ARG A 77 -7.95 18.60 -6.18
N LEU A 78 -8.01 18.59 -7.52
CA LEU A 78 -9.00 19.36 -8.27
C LEU A 78 -10.44 18.97 -7.92
N GLN A 79 -10.69 17.69 -7.74
CA GLN A 79 -12.00 17.18 -7.30
C GLN A 79 -12.34 17.68 -5.89
N ALA A 80 -11.39 17.65 -4.96
CA ALA A 80 -11.58 18.18 -3.60
C ALA A 80 -11.89 19.68 -3.60
N GLU A 81 -11.14 20.45 -4.39
CA GLU A 81 -11.36 21.89 -4.58
C GLU A 81 -12.77 22.15 -5.13
N ALA A 82 -13.20 21.42 -6.15
CA ALA A 82 -14.53 21.53 -6.72
C ALA A 82 -15.65 21.16 -5.73
N ALA A 83 -15.38 20.22 -4.82
CA ALA A 83 -16.30 19.82 -3.75
C ALA A 83 -16.25 20.72 -2.52
N GLY A 84 -15.37 21.72 -2.47
CA GLY A 84 -15.18 22.60 -1.31
C GLY A 84 -14.51 21.92 -0.12
N ILE A 85 -13.77 20.81 -0.34
CA ILE A 85 -13.05 20.07 0.69
C ILE A 85 -11.61 20.58 0.79
N ALA A 86 -11.17 20.93 1.98
CA ALA A 86 -9.76 21.22 2.24
C ALA A 86 -8.93 19.94 2.05
N TYR A 87 -7.89 20.01 1.24
CA TYR A 87 -7.12 18.85 0.80
C TYR A 87 -5.65 18.96 1.19
N ALA A 88 -5.11 17.89 1.74
CA ALA A 88 -3.68 17.74 1.95
C ALA A 88 -3.25 16.30 1.62
N ARG A 89 -2.05 16.13 1.06
CA ARG A 89 -1.43 14.83 0.84
C ARG A 89 -0.13 14.71 1.65
N ALA A 90 0.00 13.61 2.39
CA ALA A 90 1.25 13.27 3.04
C ALA A 90 2.27 12.79 2.01
N SER A 91 3.51 13.22 2.12
CA SER A 91 4.60 12.74 1.27
C SER A 91 4.85 11.25 1.49
N THR A 92 5.26 10.55 0.44
CA THR A 92 5.82 9.21 0.58
C THR A 92 7.22 9.27 1.22
N PRO A 93 7.80 8.15 1.66
CA PRO A 93 9.14 8.13 2.25
C PRO A 93 10.23 8.72 1.35
N ASN A 94 10.17 8.50 0.04
CA ASN A 94 11.17 8.97 -0.91
C ASN A 94 12.62 8.64 -0.45
N ALA A 95 13.47 9.66 -0.40
CA ALA A 95 14.86 9.56 0.05
C ALA A 95 15.03 9.81 1.57
N ASP A 96 13.98 9.63 2.38
CA ASP A 96 14.08 9.81 3.83
C ASP A 96 15.13 8.85 4.42
N PRO A 97 16.09 9.37 5.21
CA PRO A 97 17.13 8.51 5.81
C PRO A 97 16.57 7.40 6.71
N ARG A 98 15.35 7.56 7.25
CA ARG A 98 14.68 6.51 8.05
C ARG A 98 14.33 5.32 7.17
N PHE A 99 13.89 5.54 5.92
CA PHE A 99 13.61 4.47 4.98
C PHE A 99 14.88 3.70 4.58
N ALA A 100 15.99 4.40 4.33
CA ALA A 100 17.27 3.76 4.07
C ALA A 100 17.77 2.93 5.29
N ARG A 101 17.58 3.44 6.51
CA ARG A 101 17.89 2.68 7.73
C ARG A 101 17.01 1.44 7.89
N LEU A 102 15.73 1.52 7.54
CA LEU A 102 14.83 0.38 7.54
C LEU A 102 15.33 -0.71 6.57
N ALA A 103 15.62 -0.35 5.33
CA ALA A 103 16.14 -1.28 4.34
C ALA A 103 17.45 -1.96 4.81
N ARG A 104 18.39 -1.18 5.37
CA ARG A 104 19.61 -1.72 5.98
C ARG A 104 19.29 -2.67 7.14
N GLY A 105 18.35 -2.30 8.02
CA GLY A 105 17.93 -3.14 9.15
C GLY A 105 17.44 -4.52 8.70
N LEU A 106 16.59 -4.56 7.68
CA LEU A 106 16.08 -5.82 7.10
C LEU A 106 17.20 -6.69 6.50
N ILE A 107 18.19 -6.06 5.86
CA ILE A 107 19.38 -6.77 5.35
C ILE A 107 20.20 -7.34 6.51
N ASP A 108 20.39 -6.57 7.57
CA ASP A 108 21.15 -7.00 8.74
C ASP A 108 20.43 -8.13 9.50
N GLU A 109 19.11 -8.09 9.59
CA GLU A 109 18.29 -9.17 10.16
C GLU A 109 18.52 -10.48 9.40
N LEU A 110 18.44 -10.42 8.06
CA LEU A 110 18.62 -11.59 7.21
C LEU A 110 20.06 -12.11 7.24
N ARG A 111 21.05 -11.21 7.17
CA ARG A 111 22.48 -11.58 7.06
C ARG A 111 23.08 -12.06 8.37
N TYR A 112 22.68 -11.48 9.47
CA TYR A 112 23.26 -11.73 10.79
C TYR A 112 22.34 -12.44 11.77
N GLY A 113 21.14 -12.85 11.33
CA GLY A 113 20.15 -13.51 12.17
C GLY A 113 19.69 -12.64 13.34
N ARG A 114 19.63 -11.33 13.16
CA ARG A 114 19.15 -10.43 14.21
C ARG A 114 17.65 -10.62 14.43
N ILE A 115 17.22 -10.36 15.65
CA ILE A 115 15.78 -10.38 15.97
C ILE A 115 15.08 -9.30 15.14
N PRO A 116 14.04 -9.64 14.34
CA PRO A 116 13.32 -8.67 13.53
C PRO A 116 12.75 -7.53 14.36
N ALA A 117 13.04 -6.30 13.97
CA ALA A 117 12.38 -5.14 14.53
C ALA A 117 10.93 -5.09 14.02
N ARG A 118 9.96 -4.97 14.92
CA ARG A 118 8.54 -4.98 14.58
C ARG A 118 7.82 -3.80 15.20
N VAL A 119 6.90 -3.25 14.45
CA VAL A 119 5.83 -2.45 15.04
C VAL A 119 4.87 -3.46 15.67
N SER A 120 4.50 -3.26 16.94
CA SER A 120 3.68 -4.18 17.72
C SER A 120 2.53 -4.82 16.93
N GLY A 121 2.49 -6.14 16.94
CA GLY A 121 1.52 -6.95 16.21
C GLY A 121 1.65 -8.42 16.62
N PRO A 122 0.72 -9.28 16.23
CA PRO A 122 0.82 -10.70 16.51
C PRO A 122 2.10 -11.28 15.91
N ASP A 123 2.62 -12.32 16.54
CA ASP A 123 3.79 -13.05 16.06
C ASP A 123 3.65 -13.43 14.58
N PRO A 124 4.73 -13.38 13.80
CA PRO A 124 4.66 -13.76 12.40
C PRO A 124 4.24 -15.21 12.32
N VAL A 125 3.22 -15.44 11.56
CA VAL A 125 2.88 -16.82 11.17
C VAL A 125 3.99 -17.29 10.23
N PRO A 126 4.62 -18.45 10.50
CA PRO A 126 5.58 -19.02 9.57
C PRO A 126 4.90 -19.22 8.21
N GLY A 127 5.40 -18.56 7.19
CA GLY A 127 4.81 -18.64 5.85
C GLY A 127 5.33 -17.58 4.91
N CYS A 128 4.77 -17.56 3.72
CA CYS A 128 5.12 -16.61 2.68
C CYS A 128 4.89 -15.17 3.12
N LEU A 129 5.93 -14.34 3.10
CA LEU A 129 5.87 -12.91 3.42
C LEU A 129 5.03 -12.10 2.41
N SER A 130 4.57 -12.72 1.33
CA SER A 130 3.78 -12.10 0.26
C SER A 130 2.26 -12.21 0.45
N SER A 131 1.77 -12.69 1.60
CA SER A 131 0.33 -12.73 1.80
C SER A 131 -0.24 -11.33 2.03
N ILE A 132 -0.82 -10.78 0.99
CA ILE A 132 -1.53 -9.49 1.00
C ILE A 132 -2.61 -9.44 2.10
N ASN A 133 -3.07 -10.58 2.57
CA ASN A 133 -4.21 -10.72 3.47
C ASN A 133 -3.83 -11.08 4.92
N GLY A 134 -2.54 -11.08 5.29
CA GLY A 134 -2.11 -11.53 6.62
C GLY A 134 -2.46 -13.00 6.92
N GLN A 135 -2.97 -13.73 5.93
CA GLN A 135 -3.20 -15.17 6.04
C GLN A 135 -1.90 -15.91 5.69
N PRO A 136 -1.57 -16.99 6.39
CA PRO A 136 -0.43 -17.80 6.01
C PRO A 136 -0.64 -18.31 4.58
N CYS A 137 0.39 -18.13 3.75
CA CYS A 137 0.38 -18.69 2.41
C CYS A 137 0.23 -20.20 2.51
N ARG A 138 -0.89 -20.76 2.07
CA ARG A 138 -1.09 -22.20 2.10
C ARG A 138 -0.41 -22.83 0.90
N PRO A 139 0.35 -23.94 1.05
CA PRO A 139 0.68 -24.74 -0.10
C PRO A 139 -0.63 -25.17 -0.81
N PRO A 140 -0.75 -25.07 -2.13
CA PRO A 140 0.29 -25.01 -3.17
C PRO A 140 0.57 -23.62 -3.75
N HIS A 141 0.11 -22.53 -3.14
CA HIS A 141 0.23 -21.19 -3.73
C HIS A 141 1.67 -20.76 -4.03
N CYS A 142 2.63 -21.15 -3.21
CA CYS A 142 4.04 -20.84 -3.41
C CYS A 142 4.76 -21.80 -4.37
N VAL A 143 4.15 -22.90 -4.73
CA VAL A 143 4.77 -23.94 -5.60
C VAL A 143 4.42 -23.73 -7.08
N ALA A 144 3.36 -22.99 -7.36
CA ALA A 144 2.85 -22.81 -8.72
C ALA A 144 3.67 -21.84 -9.60
N SER A 145 4.65 -21.14 -9.05
CA SER A 145 5.42 -20.13 -9.79
C SER A 145 6.80 -20.60 -10.26
N VAL A 146 7.17 -21.85 -10.02
CA VAL A 146 8.36 -22.43 -10.65
C VAL A 146 7.94 -23.04 -11.98
N SER A 147 7.89 -22.23 -13.03
CA SER A 147 7.81 -22.77 -14.39
C SER A 147 8.98 -23.74 -14.60
N PRO A 148 8.76 -24.95 -15.08
CA PRO A 148 9.84 -25.85 -15.40
C PRO A 148 10.74 -25.15 -16.44
N ALA A 149 12.04 -25.15 -16.18
CA ALA A 149 13.02 -24.63 -17.09
C ALA A 149 12.76 -25.20 -18.49
N ARG A 150 12.59 -24.34 -19.50
CA ARG A 150 12.51 -24.75 -20.89
C ARG A 150 13.73 -25.63 -21.18
N PRO A 151 13.56 -26.83 -21.71
CA PRO A 151 14.69 -27.61 -22.17
C PRO A 151 15.43 -26.79 -23.22
N SER A 152 16.73 -26.61 -23.01
CA SER A 152 17.59 -25.98 -24.00
C SER A 152 17.45 -26.72 -25.31
N ALA A 153 16.98 -26.03 -26.35
CA ALA A 153 17.00 -26.57 -27.72
C ALA A 153 18.46 -26.87 -28.06
N GLY A 154 18.80 -28.12 -28.16
CA GLY A 154 20.10 -28.54 -28.68
C GLY A 154 20.25 -27.96 -30.09
N SER A 155 21.32 -27.23 -30.31
CA SER A 155 21.78 -26.85 -31.64
C SER A 155 22.31 -28.06 -32.35
N PRO A 156 22.07 -28.16 -33.70
CA PRO A 156 22.54 -29.26 -34.55
C PRO A 156 24.06 -29.27 -34.72
#